data_c4fb0d525655aca2cff509f369c5f272
#
_entry.id   c4fb0d525655aca2cff509f369c5f272
#
_cell.length_a   1.000
_cell.length_b   1.000
_cell.length_c   1.000
_cell.angle_alpha   90.00
_cell.angle_beta   90.00
_cell.angle_gamma   90.00
#
_symmetry.space_group_name_H-M   'P 1'
#
loop_
_entity.id
_entity.type
_entity.pdbx_description
1 polymer ?
#
loop_
_entity_poly.entity_id
_entity_poly.type
_entity_poly.pdbx_seq_one_letter_code
_entity_poly.pdbx_strand_id
1 'polypeptide(L)'
;MTTIRELWQFLRTHKLKRRVRWALIAIVAAIVVVVIGGVAVKAHNRQTASSSFTSSALSSSGPSTAEKKTSLKKALQTYFDQQTAGGKVQLSLYSLDPKPGSVAAKKPNGAIDGLGTQNVNSLGDTKVLSASTYKLYIAAYVFHRLAQKQLSWTLTDKQNFDAMIVNSENGYAQTILTRYGNDTVDAYLQSIGLGQPFAGDSAETTANNLVKVLQLLDAGKGPFKNKTLRARLLNDMGKQVYRNGIPAGVKSVDAKATVQDKVGFLTDTNNDAGIVTTKAGHRYILVIMTTGHEQLDFSQIKAIAAQVQTLIDTNL
;
A
#
# COMPACT_ATOMS: atom_id res chain seq x y z
N MET A 1 38.24 7.86 -12.46
CA MET A 1 37.45 7.38 -11.30
C MET A 1 36.40 6.39 -11.81
N THR A 2 36.59 5.11 -11.53
CA THR A 2 35.68 4.05 -11.96
C THR A 2 34.35 4.20 -11.25
N THR A 3 33.25 4.31 -11.96
CA THR A 3 31.91 4.49 -11.34
C THR A 3 31.45 3.18 -10.69
N ILE A 4 30.61 3.29 -9.64
CA ILE A 4 30.00 2.13 -8.95
C ILE A 4 29.31 1.18 -9.95
N ARG A 5 28.83 1.71 -11.06
CA ARG A 5 28.18 0.96 -12.16
C ARG A 5 29.16 0.05 -12.91
N GLU A 6 30.39 0.51 -13.16
CA GLU A 6 31.43 -0.28 -13.83
C GLU A 6 31.94 -1.40 -12.92
N LEU A 7 32.04 -1.14 -11.62
CA LEU A 7 32.39 -2.16 -10.62
C LEU A 7 31.34 -3.29 -10.54
N TRP A 8 30.06 -2.95 -10.61
CA TRP A 8 28.96 -3.93 -10.66
C TRP A 8 28.95 -4.76 -11.93
N GLN A 9 29.27 -4.17 -13.10
CA GLN A 9 29.42 -4.90 -14.35
C GLN A 9 30.61 -5.87 -14.29
N PHE A 10 31.75 -5.43 -13.77
CA PHE A 10 32.95 -6.27 -13.59
C PHE A 10 32.66 -7.50 -12.69
N LEU A 11 31.96 -7.30 -11.57
CA LEU A 11 31.59 -8.39 -10.64
C LEU A 11 30.59 -9.40 -11.25
N ARG A 12 29.76 -8.99 -12.24
CA ARG A 12 28.85 -9.88 -12.95
C ARG A 12 29.52 -10.74 -14.03
N THR A 13 30.54 -10.22 -14.68
CA THR A 13 31.17 -10.85 -15.85
C THR A 13 32.33 -11.80 -15.49
N HIS A 14 32.92 -11.69 -14.30
CA HIS A 14 34.07 -12.50 -13.89
C HIS A 14 33.67 -13.57 -12.86
N LYS A 15 34.02 -14.85 -13.13
CA LYS A 15 33.84 -15.99 -12.20
C LYS A 15 34.84 -15.90 -11.04
N LEU A 16 34.64 -14.97 -10.13
CA LEU A 16 35.44 -14.84 -8.90
C LEU A 16 35.04 -15.88 -7.85
N LYS A 17 36.02 -16.49 -7.16
CA LYS A 17 35.80 -17.42 -6.07
C LYS A 17 34.98 -16.78 -4.94
N ARG A 18 34.02 -17.49 -4.37
CA ARG A 18 33.03 -17.01 -3.40
C ARG A 18 33.63 -16.18 -2.25
N ARG A 19 34.83 -16.49 -1.76
CA ARG A 19 35.53 -15.75 -0.70
C ARG A 19 35.98 -14.34 -1.12
N VAL A 20 36.41 -14.18 -2.37
CA VAL A 20 36.85 -12.87 -2.91
C VAL A 20 35.64 -11.94 -3.13
N ARG A 21 34.50 -12.48 -3.52
CA ARG A 21 33.26 -11.72 -3.66
C ARG A 21 32.79 -11.13 -2.33
N TRP A 22 32.83 -11.90 -1.26
CA TRP A 22 32.45 -11.42 0.08
C TRP A 22 33.40 -10.37 0.65
N ALA A 23 34.72 -10.52 0.40
CA ALA A 23 35.73 -9.55 0.82
C ALA A 23 35.54 -8.18 0.13
N LEU A 24 35.22 -8.17 -1.17
CA LEU A 24 34.95 -6.94 -1.92
C LEU A 24 33.65 -6.24 -1.48
N ILE A 25 32.61 -7.00 -1.15
CA ILE A 25 31.35 -6.46 -0.60
C ILE A 25 31.59 -5.83 0.77
N ALA A 26 32.42 -6.44 1.62
CA ALA A 26 32.78 -5.89 2.94
C ALA A 26 33.55 -4.57 2.84
N ILE A 27 34.46 -4.44 1.86
CA ILE A 27 35.23 -3.21 1.63
C ILE A 27 34.32 -2.07 1.15
N VAL A 28 33.36 -2.34 0.27
CA VAL A 28 32.38 -1.32 -0.19
C VAL A 28 31.46 -0.86 0.94
N ALA A 29 31.05 -1.77 1.82
CA ALA A 29 30.23 -1.44 2.99
C ALA A 29 31.01 -0.56 3.99
N ALA A 30 32.33 -0.83 4.20
CA ALA A 30 33.19 -0.05 5.07
C ALA A 30 33.42 1.40 4.56
N ILE A 31 33.54 1.59 3.25
CA ILE A 31 33.72 2.91 2.63
C ILE A 31 32.44 3.76 2.78
N VAL A 32 31.26 3.17 2.71
CA VAL A 32 29.98 3.88 2.89
C VAL A 32 29.82 4.37 4.34
N VAL A 33 30.28 3.61 5.32
CA VAL A 33 30.24 4.02 6.75
C VAL A 33 31.19 5.17 7.05
N VAL A 34 32.34 5.25 6.39
CA VAL A 34 33.33 6.35 6.60
C VAL A 34 32.86 7.68 5.99
N VAL A 35 32.07 7.65 4.91
CA VAL A 35 31.55 8.87 4.27
C VAL A 35 30.39 9.48 5.07
N ILE A 36 29.67 8.70 5.86
CA ILE A 36 28.54 9.18 6.70
C ILE A 36 29.01 9.63 8.09
N GLY A 37 30.19 9.18 8.56
CA GLY A 37 30.73 9.47 9.90
C GLY A 37 31.64 10.70 10.01
N GLY A 38 31.89 11.44 8.91
CA GLY A 38 32.94 12.45 8.80
C GLY A 38 32.56 13.89 9.12
N VAL A 39 31.43 14.17 9.78
CA VAL A 39 31.07 15.55 10.20
C VAL A 39 30.68 15.58 11.67
N ALA A 40 31.66 15.45 12.54
CA ALA A 40 31.59 16.00 13.90
C ALA A 40 32.99 15.90 14.55
N VAL A 41 33.48 17.02 15.01
CA VAL A 41 34.47 17.34 16.05
C VAL A 41 35.51 18.35 15.56
N LYS A 42 35.22 19.60 15.85
CA LYS A 42 36.24 20.58 16.26
C LYS A 42 35.79 21.18 17.58
N ALA A 43 36.25 20.58 18.66
CA ALA A 43 36.17 21.17 19.98
C ALA A 43 37.22 22.24 20.14
N HIS A 44 36.86 23.47 20.46
CA HIS A 44 37.78 24.52 20.93
C HIS A 44 37.55 24.72 22.42
N ASN A 45 38.63 24.49 23.15
CA ASN A 45 38.80 24.65 24.58
C ASN A 45 38.89 26.14 24.93
N ARG A 46 38.08 26.69 25.85
CA ARG A 46 38.38 27.88 26.66
C ARG A 46 37.57 27.93 27.95
N GLN A 47 38.28 27.76 29.03
CA GLN A 47 38.25 28.38 30.37
C GLN A 47 36.95 28.90 31.00
N THR A 48 36.66 28.25 32.09
CA THR A 48 36.09 28.66 33.40
C THR A 48 35.60 30.08 33.59
N ALA A 49 34.29 30.23 33.79
CA ALA A 49 33.72 31.22 34.68
C ALA A 49 32.56 30.53 35.46
N SER A 50 32.71 30.54 36.78
CA SER A 50 31.75 30.00 37.74
C SER A 50 30.53 30.90 37.74
N SER A 51 29.40 30.41 37.29
CA SER A 51 28.08 30.97 37.54
C SER A 51 27.11 29.85 37.84
N SER A 52 26.46 29.99 38.98
CA SER A 52 25.41 29.12 39.50
C SER A 52 24.31 28.86 38.48
N PHE A 53 24.34 27.68 37.84
CA PHE A 53 23.25 27.22 37.00
C PHE A 53 22.24 26.49 37.87
N THR A 54 21.06 27.10 38.06
CA THR A 54 19.84 26.38 38.32
C THR A 54 19.68 25.31 37.25
N SER A 55 19.76 24.04 37.63
CA SER A 55 19.49 22.90 36.76
C SER A 55 18.04 22.93 36.36
N SER A 56 17.74 23.61 35.25
CA SER A 56 16.52 23.31 34.50
C SER A 56 16.73 21.93 33.89
N ALA A 57 16.10 20.92 34.46
CA ALA A 57 16.01 19.59 33.88
C ALA A 57 15.42 19.77 32.49
N LEU A 58 16.25 19.69 31.43
CA LEU A 58 15.80 19.44 30.07
C LEU A 58 15.21 18.03 30.09
N SER A 59 13.91 17.94 30.36
CA SER A 59 13.14 16.75 30.02
C SER A 59 13.26 16.61 28.50
N SER A 60 14.08 15.67 28.04
CA SER A 60 14.08 15.21 26.67
C SER A 60 12.77 14.44 26.45
N SER A 61 11.68 15.18 26.32
CA SER A 61 10.42 14.60 25.84
C SER A 61 10.70 14.14 24.40
N GLY A 62 10.60 12.85 24.13
CA GLY A 62 10.70 12.31 22.78
C GLY A 62 9.72 13.02 21.83
N PRO A 63 9.86 12.82 20.51
CA PRO A 63 9.07 13.55 19.53
C PRO A 63 7.56 13.42 19.82
N SER A 64 6.86 14.54 19.73
CA SER A 64 5.41 14.61 19.91
C SER A 64 4.66 13.80 18.84
N THR A 65 3.41 13.44 19.11
CA THR A 65 2.54 12.77 18.13
C THR A 65 2.46 13.56 16.81
N ALA A 66 2.42 14.90 16.86
CA ALA A 66 2.37 15.75 15.68
C ALA A 66 3.66 15.66 14.84
N GLU A 67 4.82 15.66 15.50
CA GLU A 67 6.12 15.50 14.83
C GLU A 67 6.25 14.12 14.18
N LYS A 68 5.83 13.06 14.88
CA LYS A 68 5.82 11.69 14.32
C LYS A 68 4.90 11.58 13.10
N LYS A 69 3.68 12.16 13.14
CA LYS A 69 2.78 12.23 11.99
C LYS A 69 3.45 12.88 10.78
N THR A 70 4.05 14.04 11.01
CA THR A 70 4.72 14.81 9.97
C THR A 70 5.91 14.05 9.38
N SER A 71 6.73 13.44 10.25
CA SER A 71 7.89 12.64 9.85
C SER A 71 7.50 11.44 9.00
N LEU A 72 6.52 10.65 9.46
CA LEU A 72 6.02 9.48 8.71
C LEU A 72 5.43 9.90 7.35
N LYS A 73 4.59 10.94 7.34
CA LYS A 73 4.01 11.45 6.10
C LYS A 73 5.07 11.89 5.11
N LYS A 74 6.09 12.62 5.57
CA LYS A 74 7.22 13.06 4.74
C LYS A 74 8.02 11.88 4.20
N ALA A 75 8.32 10.88 5.04
CA ALA A 75 9.05 9.69 4.62
C ALA A 75 8.29 8.89 3.55
N LEU A 76 6.99 8.67 3.75
CA LEU A 76 6.11 8.01 2.78
C LEU A 76 6.03 8.81 1.47
N GLN A 77 5.82 10.13 1.52
CA GLN A 77 5.74 10.97 0.33
C GLN A 77 7.03 10.95 -0.46
N THR A 78 8.18 11.14 0.20
CA THR A 78 9.50 11.08 -0.45
C THR A 78 9.71 9.72 -1.15
N TYR A 79 9.35 8.63 -0.48
CA TYR A 79 9.48 7.30 -1.06
C TYR A 79 8.53 7.11 -2.26
N PHE A 80 7.28 7.56 -2.16
CA PHE A 80 6.31 7.46 -3.26
C PHE A 80 6.77 8.24 -4.49
N ASP A 81 7.25 9.47 -4.31
CA ASP A 81 7.72 10.30 -5.40
C ASP A 81 8.92 9.68 -6.14
N GLN A 82 9.81 9.00 -5.38
CA GLN A 82 10.91 8.24 -5.97
C GLN A 82 10.42 7.05 -6.81
N GLN A 83 9.42 6.30 -6.32
CA GLN A 83 8.90 5.12 -7.03
C GLN A 83 8.11 5.50 -8.28
N THR A 84 7.45 6.64 -8.28
CA THR A 84 6.59 7.10 -9.38
C THR A 84 7.30 7.96 -10.42
N ALA A 85 8.56 8.35 -10.19
CA ALA A 85 9.32 9.27 -11.05
C ALA A 85 9.39 8.83 -12.54
N GLY A 86 9.29 7.53 -12.82
CA GLY A 86 9.25 6.97 -14.18
C GLY A 86 7.87 6.95 -14.84
N GLY A 87 6.81 7.39 -14.16
CA GLY A 87 5.44 7.42 -14.66
C GLY A 87 4.74 6.06 -14.77
N LYS A 88 5.45 4.97 -14.49
CA LYS A 88 4.94 3.58 -14.61
C LYS A 88 4.32 3.02 -13.33
N VAL A 89 4.37 3.77 -12.26
CA VAL A 89 3.85 3.39 -10.94
C VAL A 89 2.91 4.48 -10.44
N GLN A 90 1.75 4.09 -9.91
CA GLN A 90 0.80 4.97 -9.23
C GLN A 90 0.58 4.43 -7.82
N LEU A 91 0.70 5.29 -6.83
CA LEU A 91 0.66 4.92 -5.42
C LEU A 91 -0.38 5.74 -4.65
N SER A 92 -1.11 5.07 -3.77
CA SER A 92 -1.96 5.76 -2.80
C SER A 92 -2.03 4.97 -1.49
N LEU A 93 -1.88 5.67 -0.37
CA LEU A 93 -2.01 5.14 0.98
C LEU A 93 -2.96 6.01 1.79
N TYR A 94 -3.78 5.35 2.60
CA TYR A 94 -4.68 6.01 3.54
C TYR A 94 -4.68 5.27 4.88
N SER A 95 -4.36 5.98 5.97
CA SER A 95 -4.40 5.39 7.31
C SER A 95 -5.84 5.19 7.79
N LEU A 96 -6.07 4.07 8.46
CA LEU A 96 -7.32 3.72 9.11
C LEU A 96 -7.14 3.78 10.63
N ASP A 97 -8.25 3.84 11.37
CA ASP A 97 -8.19 3.70 12.81
C ASP A 97 -7.58 2.35 13.18
N PRO A 98 -6.77 2.30 14.25
CA PRO A 98 -6.21 1.05 14.73
C PRO A 98 -7.30 0.03 15.05
N LYS A 99 -6.97 -1.25 14.91
CA LYS A 99 -7.89 -2.34 15.27
C LYS A 99 -8.30 -2.21 16.75
N PRO A 100 -9.59 -2.14 17.06
CA PRO A 100 -10.06 -2.03 18.44
C PRO A 100 -9.47 -3.10 19.35
N GLY A 101 -9.02 -2.69 20.56
CA GLY A 101 -8.40 -3.57 21.55
C GLY A 101 -6.96 -3.98 21.28
N SER A 102 -6.37 -3.58 20.14
CA SER A 102 -4.99 -3.87 19.79
C SER A 102 -3.97 -3.05 20.58
N VAL A 103 -2.69 -3.41 20.44
CA VAL A 103 -1.58 -2.65 21.03
C VAL A 103 -1.53 -1.23 20.45
N ALA A 104 -1.71 -1.09 19.14
CA ALA A 104 -1.73 0.21 18.48
C ALA A 104 -2.83 1.13 19.03
N ALA A 105 -4.05 0.59 19.25
CA ALA A 105 -5.18 1.37 19.78
C ALA A 105 -4.97 1.84 21.23
N LYS A 106 -4.09 1.17 22.00
CA LYS A 106 -3.80 1.49 23.41
C LYS A 106 -2.60 2.43 23.57
N LYS A 107 -1.81 2.67 22.51
CA LYS A 107 -0.65 3.56 22.61
C LYS A 107 -1.09 5.03 22.71
N PRO A 108 -0.33 5.89 23.45
CA PRO A 108 -0.59 7.33 23.52
C PRO A 108 -0.62 8.02 22.15
N ASN A 109 0.15 7.49 21.19
CA ASN A 109 0.25 7.97 19.82
C ASN A 109 -0.61 7.19 18.81
N GLY A 110 -1.59 6.40 19.27
CA GLY A 110 -2.56 5.73 18.38
C GLY A 110 -3.27 6.67 17.41
N ALA A 111 -3.38 7.95 17.76
CA ALA A 111 -3.87 9.00 16.87
C ALA A 111 -2.99 9.23 15.61
N ILE A 112 -1.77 8.69 15.53
CA ILE A 112 -0.93 8.75 14.32
C ILE A 112 -1.58 7.92 13.20
N ASP A 113 -2.23 6.83 13.56
CA ASP A 113 -2.92 5.93 12.64
C ASP A 113 -4.37 6.32 12.37
N GLY A 114 -4.87 7.44 12.98
CA GLY A 114 -6.26 7.85 12.84
C GLY A 114 -6.64 8.14 11.38
N LEU A 115 -7.93 8.04 11.08
CA LEU A 115 -8.51 8.22 9.74
C LEU A 115 -7.92 9.44 9.01
N GLY A 116 -7.24 9.18 7.88
CA GLY A 116 -6.65 10.21 7.04
C GLY A 116 -5.39 10.88 7.57
N THR A 117 -4.87 10.47 8.74
CA THR A 117 -3.63 11.04 9.29
C THR A 117 -2.46 10.89 8.32
N GLN A 118 -2.37 9.72 7.68
CA GLN A 118 -1.43 9.42 6.61
C GLN A 118 -2.22 9.23 5.30
N ASN A 119 -2.63 10.33 4.69
CA ASN A 119 -3.15 10.33 3.33
C ASN A 119 -2.03 10.80 2.40
N VAL A 120 -1.41 9.86 1.72
CA VAL A 120 -0.23 10.05 0.89
C VAL A 120 -0.45 9.40 -0.46
N ASN A 121 -0.19 10.13 -1.55
CA ASN A 121 -0.23 9.54 -2.89
C ASN A 121 0.82 10.21 -3.79
N SER A 122 1.20 9.49 -4.84
CA SER A 122 2.00 10.03 -5.94
C SER A 122 1.47 9.43 -7.24
N LEU A 123 1.16 10.29 -8.21
CA LEU A 123 0.39 9.97 -9.42
C LEU A 123 -0.95 9.27 -9.11
N GLY A 124 -1.49 9.47 -7.89
CA GLY A 124 -2.68 8.77 -7.39
C GLY A 124 -3.96 9.04 -8.18
N ASP A 125 -4.06 10.14 -8.89
CA ASP A 125 -5.19 10.52 -9.76
C ASP A 125 -4.94 10.22 -11.25
N THR A 126 -3.78 9.65 -11.59
CA THR A 126 -3.50 9.21 -12.97
C THR A 126 -4.35 7.99 -13.30
N LYS A 127 -5.15 8.12 -14.36
CA LYS A 127 -6.04 7.06 -14.84
C LYS A 127 -5.22 6.05 -15.65
N VAL A 128 -5.29 4.79 -15.25
CA VAL A 128 -4.57 3.68 -15.87
C VAL A 128 -5.45 2.43 -15.93
N LEU A 129 -5.03 1.43 -16.70
CA LEU A 129 -5.71 0.16 -16.83
C LEU A 129 -5.90 -0.48 -15.43
N SER A 130 -7.17 -0.72 -15.05
CA SER A 130 -7.48 -1.29 -13.73
C SER A 130 -7.17 -2.79 -13.65
N ALA A 131 -7.11 -3.47 -14.80
CA ALA A 131 -7.15 -4.93 -14.84
C ALA A 131 -8.22 -5.45 -13.85
N SER A 132 -8.03 -6.60 -13.21
CA SER A 132 -9.07 -7.17 -12.33
C SER A 132 -9.33 -6.44 -11.00
N THR A 133 -8.67 -5.31 -10.71
CA THR A 133 -9.05 -4.49 -9.53
C THR A 133 -10.44 -3.85 -9.70
N TYR A 134 -10.93 -3.68 -10.94
CA TYR A 134 -12.30 -3.19 -11.20
C TYR A 134 -13.39 -4.05 -10.55
N LYS A 135 -13.09 -5.29 -10.19
CA LYS A 135 -14.04 -6.20 -9.53
C LYS A 135 -14.48 -5.71 -8.15
N LEU A 136 -13.72 -4.81 -7.54
CA LEU A 136 -14.17 -4.09 -6.34
C LEU A 136 -15.35 -3.16 -6.64
N TYR A 137 -15.39 -2.52 -7.82
CA TYR A 137 -16.51 -1.69 -8.27
C TYR A 137 -17.74 -2.56 -8.61
N ILE A 138 -17.51 -3.71 -9.24
CA ILE A 138 -18.58 -4.68 -9.48
C ILE A 138 -19.19 -5.14 -8.15
N ALA A 139 -18.36 -5.45 -7.15
CA ALA A 139 -18.87 -5.82 -5.82
C ALA A 139 -19.71 -4.70 -5.18
N ALA A 140 -19.26 -3.44 -5.30
CA ALA A 140 -20.01 -2.28 -4.83
C ALA A 140 -21.38 -2.17 -5.54
N TYR A 141 -21.41 -2.32 -6.86
CA TYR A 141 -22.64 -2.27 -7.64
C TYR A 141 -23.59 -3.42 -7.30
N VAL A 142 -23.09 -4.65 -7.22
CA VAL A 142 -23.88 -5.83 -6.84
C VAL A 142 -24.52 -5.63 -5.46
N PHE A 143 -23.77 -5.16 -4.48
CA PHE A 143 -24.29 -4.93 -3.13
C PHE A 143 -25.33 -3.80 -3.10
N HIS A 144 -25.16 -2.76 -3.93
CA HIS A 144 -26.20 -1.74 -4.13
C HIS A 144 -27.48 -2.34 -4.68
N ARG A 145 -27.41 -3.15 -5.75
CA ARG A 145 -28.61 -3.77 -6.37
C ARG A 145 -29.32 -4.76 -5.43
N LEU A 146 -28.56 -5.51 -4.64
CA LEU A 146 -29.11 -6.38 -3.58
C LEU A 146 -29.85 -5.57 -2.50
N ALA A 147 -29.28 -4.44 -2.06
CA ALA A 147 -29.90 -3.57 -1.07
C ALA A 147 -31.21 -2.96 -1.57
N GLN A 148 -31.31 -2.67 -2.88
CA GLN A 148 -32.51 -2.17 -3.54
C GLN A 148 -33.52 -3.27 -3.89
N LYS A 149 -33.23 -4.55 -3.57
CA LYS A 149 -34.03 -5.71 -3.96
C LYS A 149 -34.22 -5.85 -5.50
N GLN A 150 -33.30 -5.28 -6.26
CA GLN A 150 -33.28 -5.30 -7.74
C GLN A 150 -32.39 -6.40 -8.32
N LEU A 151 -31.74 -7.14 -7.45
CA LEU A 151 -30.97 -8.35 -7.74
C LEU A 151 -31.29 -9.38 -6.67
N SER A 152 -31.58 -10.62 -7.08
CA SER A 152 -31.65 -11.78 -6.20
C SER A 152 -30.39 -12.60 -6.34
N TRP A 153 -29.83 -13.06 -5.22
CA TRP A 153 -28.62 -13.87 -5.21
C TRP A 153 -28.96 -15.35 -5.01
N THR A 154 -28.80 -16.13 -6.06
CA THR A 154 -28.85 -17.60 -6.01
C THR A 154 -27.59 -18.16 -5.33
N LEU A 155 -27.57 -19.46 -5.06
CA LEU A 155 -26.36 -20.13 -4.59
C LEU A 155 -25.23 -20.00 -5.62
N THR A 156 -25.56 -20.20 -6.91
CA THR A 156 -24.60 -20.07 -8.02
C THR A 156 -24.05 -18.65 -8.12
N ASP A 157 -24.88 -17.61 -7.98
CA ASP A 157 -24.38 -16.22 -7.98
C ASP A 157 -23.39 -15.96 -6.87
N LYS A 158 -23.64 -16.51 -5.67
CA LYS A 158 -22.71 -16.39 -4.53
C LYS A 158 -21.38 -17.07 -4.79
N GLN A 159 -21.40 -18.28 -5.37
CA GLN A 159 -20.19 -19.02 -5.74
C GLN A 159 -19.39 -18.27 -6.81
N ASN A 160 -20.08 -17.76 -7.85
CA ASN A 160 -19.44 -16.99 -8.91
C ASN A 160 -18.87 -15.66 -8.41
N PHE A 161 -19.55 -15.00 -7.46
CA PHE A 161 -19.02 -13.81 -6.80
C PHE A 161 -17.74 -14.12 -6.00
N ASP A 162 -17.73 -15.22 -5.23
CA ASP A 162 -16.56 -15.65 -4.49
C ASP A 162 -15.40 -15.95 -5.45
N ALA A 163 -15.65 -16.68 -6.55
CA ALA A 163 -14.66 -16.97 -7.57
C ALA A 163 -14.12 -15.70 -8.26
N MET A 164 -14.98 -14.70 -8.49
CA MET A 164 -14.58 -13.39 -9.02
C MET A 164 -13.58 -12.69 -8.10
N ILE A 165 -13.73 -12.79 -6.80
CA ILE A 165 -12.84 -12.14 -5.82
C ILE A 165 -11.63 -13.03 -5.53
N VAL A 166 -11.83 -14.31 -5.18
CA VAL A 166 -10.76 -15.22 -4.74
C VAL A 166 -9.84 -15.62 -5.88
N ASN A 167 -10.41 -16.06 -7.01
CA ASN A 167 -9.65 -16.57 -8.16
C ASN A 167 -9.45 -15.52 -9.25
N SER A 168 -10.02 -14.33 -9.07
CA SER A 168 -10.02 -13.27 -10.09
C SER A 168 -10.74 -13.66 -11.39
N GLU A 169 -11.72 -14.56 -11.35
CA GLU A 169 -12.50 -15.00 -12.52
C GLU A 169 -13.32 -13.84 -13.11
N ASN A 170 -13.52 -13.85 -14.44
CA ASN A 170 -14.19 -12.77 -15.15
C ASN A 170 -15.70 -12.99 -15.29
N GLY A 171 -16.17 -14.24 -15.25
CA GLY A 171 -17.54 -14.61 -15.64
C GLY A 171 -18.62 -13.83 -14.94
N TYR A 172 -18.56 -13.69 -13.62
CA TYR A 172 -19.60 -12.98 -12.86
C TYR A 172 -19.59 -11.48 -13.13
N ALA A 173 -18.39 -10.87 -13.20
CA ALA A 173 -18.25 -9.45 -13.53
C ALA A 173 -18.83 -9.16 -14.93
N GLN A 174 -18.50 -10.00 -15.91
CA GLN A 174 -19.03 -9.87 -17.27
C GLN A 174 -20.57 -10.01 -17.30
N THR A 175 -21.12 -10.96 -16.55
CA THR A 175 -22.59 -11.14 -16.43
C THR A 175 -23.26 -9.86 -15.90
N ILE A 176 -22.66 -9.21 -14.89
CA ILE A 176 -23.19 -7.96 -14.32
C ILE A 176 -23.13 -6.81 -15.34
N LEU A 177 -21.99 -6.64 -16.01
CA LEU A 177 -21.81 -5.58 -17.01
C LEU A 177 -22.72 -5.79 -18.22
N THR A 178 -22.87 -7.03 -18.71
CA THR A 178 -23.80 -7.35 -19.81
C THR A 178 -25.25 -7.08 -19.41
N ARG A 179 -25.64 -7.44 -18.18
CA ARG A 179 -27.01 -7.30 -17.68
C ARG A 179 -27.44 -5.85 -17.50
N TYR A 180 -26.56 -4.99 -17.00
CA TYR A 180 -26.92 -3.62 -16.60
C TYR A 180 -26.36 -2.54 -17.51
N GLY A 181 -25.37 -2.86 -18.33
CA GLY A 181 -24.62 -1.91 -19.17
C GLY A 181 -23.58 -1.12 -18.41
N ASN A 182 -22.47 -0.81 -19.08
CA ASN A 182 -21.34 -0.04 -18.52
C ASN A 182 -21.81 1.32 -18.00
N ASP A 183 -22.59 2.05 -18.80
CA ASP A 183 -23.05 3.42 -18.46
C ASP A 183 -23.90 3.43 -17.16
N THR A 184 -24.76 2.42 -16.98
CA THR A 184 -25.59 2.33 -15.77
C THR A 184 -24.75 2.04 -14.52
N VAL A 185 -23.75 1.18 -14.66
CA VAL A 185 -22.80 0.87 -13.58
C VAL A 185 -21.96 2.11 -13.26
N ASP A 186 -21.42 2.78 -14.26
CA ASP A 186 -20.61 3.98 -14.13
C ASP A 186 -21.40 5.14 -13.52
N ALA A 187 -22.64 5.38 -13.95
CA ALA A 187 -23.49 6.41 -13.38
C ALA A 187 -23.68 6.22 -11.86
N TYR A 188 -23.90 4.98 -11.42
CA TYR A 188 -23.98 4.68 -10.00
C TYR A 188 -22.63 4.90 -9.29
N LEU A 189 -21.53 4.39 -9.82
CA LEU A 189 -20.21 4.54 -9.22
C LEU A 189 -19.81 6.01 -9.12
N GLN A 190 -20.07 6.80 -10.15
CA GLN A 190 -19.86 8.25 -10.15
C GLN A 190 -20.68 8.94 -9.06
N SER A 191 -21.96 8.56 -8.89
CA SER A 191 -22.85 9.15 -7.87
C SER A 191 -22.36 8.97 -6.44
N ILE A 192 -21.52 7.95 -6.19
CA ILE A 192 -20.86 7.70 -4.89
C ILE A 192 -19.38 8.09 -4.91
N GLY A 193 -18.94 8.75 -5.98
CA GLY A 193 -17.62 9.38 -6.15
C GLY A 193 -16.50 8.39 -6.44
N LEU A 194 -16.79 7.24 -7.06
CA LEU A 194 -15.79 6.24 -7.48
C LEU A 194 -15.36 6.39 -8.95
N GLY A 195 -15.85 7.44 -9.65
CA GLY A 195 -15.55 7.68 -11.05
C GLY A 195 -16.34 6.79 -12.00
N GLN A 196 -15.86 6.72 -13.24
CA GLN A 196 -16.47 5.95 -14.34
C GLN A 196 -15.42 4.99 -14.92
N PRO A 197 -15.20 3.84 -14.28
CA PRO A 197 -14.15 2.90 -14.69
C PRO A 197 -14.43 2.18 -16.02
N PHE A 198 -15.67 2.17 -16.50
CA PHE A 198 -16.10 1.41 -17.68
C PHE A 198 -16.43 2.29 -18.89
N ALA A 199 -16.10 3.59 -18.84
CA ALA A 199 -16.46 4.55 -19.90
C ALA A 199 -15.62 4.38 -21.20
N GLY A 200 -14.53 3.64 -21.19
CA GLY A 200 -13.67 3.35 -22.36
C GLY A 200 -13.77 1.91 -22.83
N ASP A 201 -12.93 1.56 -23.78
CA ASP A 201 -12.83 0.20 -24.33
C ASP A 201 -12.31 -0.81 -23.31
N SER A 202 -11.57 -0.34 -22.32
CA SER A 202 -11.04 -1.12 -21.20
C SER A 202 -11.41 -0.47 -19.88
N ALA A 203 -11.50 -1.27 -18.83
CA ALA A 203 -11.73 -0.73 -17.50
C ALA A 203 -10.49 0.01 -17.00
N GLU A 204 -10.62 1.29 -16.70
CA GLU A 204 -9.56 2.16 -16.19
C GLU A 204 -9.95 2.78 -14.84
N THR A 205 -8.96 3.02 -14.00
CA THR A 205 -9.19 3.66 -12.69
C THR A 205 -7.94 4.41 -12.22
N THR A 206 -8.04 5.00 -11.04
CA THR A 206 -6.94 5.68 -10.35
C THR A 206 -6.65 5.00 -9.02
N ALA A 207 -5.42 5.10 -8.52
CA ALA A 207 -5.08 4.56 -7.20
C ALA A 207 -5.95 5.20 -6.10
N ASN A 208 -6.27 6.50 -6.22
CA ASN A 208 -7.14 7.21 -5.27
C ASN A 208 -8.58 6.69 -5.30
N ASN A 209 -9.14 6.33 -6.46
CA ASN A 209 -10.48 5.73 -6.53
C ASN A 209 -10.51 4.33 -5.92
N LEU A 210 -9.45 3.51 -6.08
CA LEU A 210 -9.33 2.23 -5.41
C LEU A 210 -9.19 2.39 -3.89
N VAL A 211 -8.44 3.38 -3.40
CA VAL A 211 -8.44 3.74 -1.97
C VAL A 211 -9.85 4.07 -1.51
N LYS A 212 -10.59 4.88 -2.27
CA LYS A 212 -11.93 5.32 -1.88
C LYS A 212 -12.95 4.17 -1.79
N VAL A 213 -12.94 3.22 -2.71
CA VAL A 213 -13.83 2.05 -2.62
C VAL A 213 -13.48 1.19 -1.39
N LEU A 214 -12.18 1.04 -1.06
CA LEU A 214 -11.74 0.33 0.14
C LEU A 214 -12.07 1.08 1.44
N GLN A 215 -12.04 2.41 1.44
CA GLN A 215 -12.53 3.22 2.57
C GLN A 215 -14.03 3.00 2.82
N LEU A 216 -14.84 2.99 1.76
CA LEU A 216 -16.28 2.71 1.88
C LEU A 216 -16.52 1.30 2.41
N LEU A 217 -15.74 0.32 1.94
CA LEU A 217 -15.79 -1.07 2.38
C LEU A 217 -15.43 -1.19 3.87
N ASP A 218 -14.31 -0.63 4.28
CA ASP A 218 -13.84 -0.68 5.68
C ASP A 218 -14.85 -0.03 6.63
N ALA A 219 -15.30 1.17 6.30
CA ALA A 219 -16.24 1.94 7.10
C ALA A 219 -17.68 1.37 7.08
N GLY A 220 -18.00 0.40 6.21
CA GLY A 220 -19.36 -0.10 6.04
C GLY A 220 -20.33 0.97 5.56
N LYS A 221 -19.89 1.85 4.66
CA LYS A 221 -20.69 2.96 4.10
C LYS A 221 -21.12 2.68 2.67
N GLY A 222 -22.07 3.47 2.17
CA GLY A 222 -22.58 3.33 0.79
C GLY A 222 -23.12 1.93 0.53
N PRO A 223 -22.63 1.25 -0.52
CA PRO A 223 -23.10 -0.10 -0.87
C PRO A 223 -22.70 -1.18 0.16
N PHE A 224 -21.74 -0.89 1.04
CA PHE A 224 -21.20 -1.85 1.98
C PHE A 224 -21.84 -1.82 3.38
N LYS A 225 -23.03 -1.20 3.53
CA LYS A 225 -23.76 -1.12 4.81
C LYS A 225 -24.20 -2.49 5.36
N ASN A 226 -24.50 -3.45 4.48
CA ASN A 226 -24.89 -4.79 4.90
C ASN A 226 -23.66 -5.54 5.48
N LYS A 227 -23.71 -5.82 6.79
CA LYS A 227 -22.58 -6.43 7.53
C LYS A 227 -22.21 -7.82 6.99
N THR A 228 -23.21 -8.62 6.61
CA THR A 228 -22.99 -10.00 6.11
C THR A 228 -22.31 -9.98 4.74
N LEU A 229 -22.79 -9.14 3.80
CA LEU A 229 -22.20 -9.02 2.48
C LEU A 229 -20.78 -8.42 2.56
N ARG A 230 -20.59 -7.41 3.41
CA ARG A 230 -19.28 -6.82 3.67
C ARG A 230 -18.29 -7.84 4.23
N ALA A 231 -18.69 -8.60 5.24
CA ALA A 231 -17.86 -9.64 5.83
C ALA A 231 -17.47 -10.72 4.81
N ARG A 232 -18.41 -11.12 3.91
CA ARG A 232 -18.13 -12.04 2.81
C ARG A 232 -17.03 -11.49 1.90
N LEU A 233 -17.17 -10.26 1.39
CA LEU A 233 -16.19 -9.65 0.51
C LEU A 233 -14.81 -9.56 1.18
N LEU A 234 -14.73 -9.07 2.42
CA LEU A 234 -13.48 -8.99 3.17
C LEU A 234 -12.83 -10.36 3.40
N ASN A 235 -13.63 -11.39 3.69
CA ASN A 235 -13.15 -12.76 3.83
C ASN A 235 -12.58 -13.30 2.51
N ASP A 236 -13.26 -13.04 1.38
CA ASP A 236 -12.84 -13.51 0.07
C ASP A 236 -11.59 -12.78 -0.40
N MET A 237 -11.48 -11.47 -0.16
CA MET A 237 -10.23 -10.71 -0.35
C MET A 237 -9.08 -11.28 0.48
N GLY A 238 -9.33 -11.77 1.69
CA GLY A 238 -8.35 -12.45 2.53
C GLY A 238 -7.89 -13.82 1.99
N LYS A 239 -8.71 -14.43 1.12
CA LYS A 239 -8.45 -15.75 0.48
C LYS A 239 -7.97 -15.63 -0.96
N GLN A 240 -7.74 -14.43 -1.47
CA GLN A 240 -7.18 -14.19 -2.81
C GLN A 240 -6.01 -15.13 -3.09
N VAL A 241 -6.04 -15.85 -4.23
CA VAL A 241 -5.00 -16.85 -4.55
C VAL A 241 -3.68 -16.21 -5.01
N TYR A 242 -3.74 -15.02 -5.60
CA TYR A 242 -2.57 -14.27 -6.08
C TYR A 242 -2.00 -13.39 -4.95
N ARG A 243 -1.18 -13.96 -4.06
CA ARG A 243 -0.69 -13.30 -2.83
C ARG A 243 0.74 -12.75 -2.94
N ASN A 244 1.31 -12.64 -4.15
CA ASN A 244 2.72 -12.29 -4.37
C ASN A 244 3.00 -10.77 -4.34
N GLY A 245 1.96 -9.91 -4.33
CA GLY A 245 2.05 -8.46 -4.27
C GLY A 245 2.14 -7.91 -2.84
N ILE A 246 1.18 -7.06 -2.46
CA ILE A 246 1.10 -6.43 -1.12
C ILE A 246 1.18 -7.46 0.00
N PRO A 247 0.45 -8.60 -0.02
CA PRO A 247 0.54 -9.58 1.04
C PRO A 247 1.96 -10.12 1.27
N ALA A 248 2.68 -10.45 0.19
CA ALA A 248 4.04 -10.96 0.29
C ALA A 248 5.03 -9.91 0.79
N GLY A 249 4.87 -8.65 0.34
CA GLY A 249 5.70 -7.53 0.78
C GLY A 249 5.52 -7.22 2.26
N VAL A 250 4.29 -7.02 2.70
CA VAL A 250 3.95 -6.74 4.10
C VAL A 250 4.41 -7.86 5.02
N LYS A 251 4.14 -9.13 4.66
CA LYS A 251 4.53 -10.30 5.49
C LYS A 251 6.02 -10.55 5.55
N SER A 252 6.81 -10.03 4.63
CA SER A 252 8.27 -10.12 4.71
C SER A 252 8.85 -9.25 5.84
N VAL A 253 8.08 -8.25 6.30
CA VAL A 253 8.44 -7.35 7.41
C VAL A 253 7.67 -7.71 8.68
N ASP A 254 6.35 -7.85 8.58
CA ASP A 254 5.47 -8.32 9.67
C ASP A 254 4.77 -9.62 9.29
N ALA A 255 5.39 -10.76 9.65
CA ALA A 255 4.89 -12.10 9.32
C ALA A 255 3.47 -12.40 9.87
N LYS A 256 3.01 -11.65 10.87
CA LYS A 256 1.69 -11.80 11.50
C LYS A 256 0.65 -10.81 10.97
N ALA A 257 1.03 -9.91 10.06
CA ALA A 257 0.09 -9.02 9.41
C ALA A 257 -0.94 -9.80 8.58
N THR A 258 -2.14 -9.24 8.49
CA THR A 258 -3.19 -9.72 7.60
C THR A 258 -3.44 -8.70 6.50
N VAL A 259 -3.70 -9.20 5.29
CA VAL A 259 -4.00 -8.37 4.13
C VAL A 259 -5.23 -8.91 3.43
N GLN A 260 -6.20 -8.04 3.19
CA GLN A 260 -7.38 -8.29 2.37
C GLN A 260 -7.21 -7.47 1.09
N ASP A 261 -6.92 -8.14 -0.03
CA ASP A 261 -6.53 -7.49 -1.27
C ASP A 261 -7.30 -7.99 -2.48
N LYS A 262 -7.30 -7.18 -3.52
CA LYS A 262 -7.70 -7.57 -4.86
C LYS A 262 -6.63 -7.19 -5.86
N VAL A 263 -6.05 -8.20 -6.48
CA VAL A 263 -5.09 -7.99 -7.57
C VAL A 263 -5.79 -7.73 -8.90
N GLY A 264 -5.05 -7.09 -9.81
CA GLY A 264 -5.38 -7.00 -11.23
C GLY A 264 -4.12 -7.22 -12.05
N PHE A 265 -4.24 -8.03 -13.11
CA PHE A 265 -3.15 -8.24 -14.06
C PHE A 265 -3.70 -8.45 -15.46
N LEU A 266 -3.06 -7.81 -16.43
CA LEU A 266 -3.40 -7.93 -17.86
C LEU A 266 -2.22 -7.39 -18.68
N THR A 267 -1.75 -8.14 -19.65
CA THR A 267 -0.58 -7.79 -20.49
C THR A 267 0.64 -7.42 -19.64
N ASP A 268 1.07 -6.16 -19.63
CA ASP A 268 2.21 -5.65 -18.87
C ASP A 268 1.80 -4.91 -17.58
N THR A 269 0.50 -4.90 -17.26
CA THR A 269 -0.05 -4.24 -16.07
C THR A 269 -0.19 -5.22 -14.93
N ASN A 270 0.29 -4.84 -13.74
CA ASN A 270 0.06 -5.54 -12.49
C ASN A 270 -0.33 -4.54 -11.42
N ASN A 271 -1.47 -4.76 -10.78
CA ASN A 271 -2.05 -3.89 -9.75
C ASN A 271 -2.38 -4.68 -8.49
N ASP A 272 -2.34 -4.01 -7.35
CA ASP A 272 -2.81 -4.59 -6.10
C ASP A 272 -3.40 -3.50 -5.21
N ALA A 273 -4.57 -3.78 -4.63
CA ALA A 273 -5.31 -2.86 -3.78
C ALA A 273 -5.78 -3.58 -2.52
N GLY A 274 -5.28 -3.18 -1.36
CA GLY A 274 -5.51 -3.94 -0.14
C GLY A 274 -5.68 -3.12 1.13
N ILE A 275 -6.36 -3.73 2.11
CA ILE A 275 -6.45 -3.30 3.50
C ILE A 275 -5.47 -4.13 4.31
N VAL A 276 -4.50 -3.47 4.93
CA VAL A 276 -3.49 -4.09 5.77
C VAL A 276 -3.84 -3.90 7.24
N THR A 277 -3.66 -4.96 8.03
CA THR A 277 -3.69 -4.89 9.50
C THR A 277 -2.43 -5.56 10.03
N THR A 278 -1.56 -4.79 10.71
CA THR A 278 -0.30 -5.28 11.27
C THR A 278 -0.54 -6.11 12.54
N LYS A 279 0.49 -6.83 12.98
CA LYS A 279 0.47 -7.56 14.27
C LYS A 279 0.12 -6.64 15.45
N ALA A 280 0.64 -5.42 15.45
CA ALA A 280 0.37 -4.44 16.50
C ALA A 280 -1.05 -3.84 16.42
N GLY A 281 -1.73 -3.99 15.28
CA GLY A 281 -3.07 -3.49 15.02
C GLY A 281 -3.11 -2.14 14.30
N HIS A 282 -1.99 -1.63 13.79
CA HIS A 282 -2.01 -0.51 12.84
C HIS A 282 -2.72 -0.94 11.58
N ARG A 283 -3.52 -0.04 10.99
CA ARG A 283 -4.32 -0.35 9.80
C ARG A 283 -4.19 0.72 8.74
N TYR A 284 -4.05 0.30 7.51
CA TYR A 284 -3.99 1.22 6.37
C TYR A 284 -4.49 0.55 5.09
N ILE A 285 -4.93 1.37 4.14
CA ILE A 285 -5.19 0.97 2.76
C ILE A 285 -3.93 1.30 1.97
N LEU A 286 -3.49 0.37 1.14
CA LEU A 286 -2.39 0.56 0.19
C LEU A 286 -2.85 0.13 -1.19
N VAL A 287 -2.63 0.99 -2.17
CA VAL A 287 -2.87 0.72 -3.58
C VAL A 287 -1.58 0.96 -4.35
N ILE A 288 -1.17 -0.03 -5.13
CA ILE A 288 0.00 -0.01 -5.99
C ILE A 288 -0.44 -0.45 -7.37
N MET A 289 -0.31 0.43 -8.37
CA MET A 289 -0.60 0.13 -9.76
C MET A 289 0.69 0.27 -10.58
N THR A 290 1.01 -0.73 -11.39
CA THR A 290 2.27 -0.77 -12.15
C THR A 290 2.07 -1.20 -13.59
N THR A 291 2.92 -0.69 -14.50
CA THR A 291 2.99 -1.10 -15.91
C THR A 291 4.43 -1.37 -16.33
N GLY A 292 4.61 -2.16 -17.39
CA GLY A 292 5.92 -2.46 -17.94
C GLY A 292 6.61 -3.68 -17.34
N HIS A 293 5.85 -4.57 -16.69
CA HIS A 293 6.29 -5.86 -16.17
C HIS A 293 5.53 -7.00 -16.83
N GLU A 294 6.11 -8.19 -16.87
CA GLU A 294 5.38 -9.38 -17.32
C GLU A 294 4.13 -9.61 -16.47
N GLN A 295 3.09 -10.16 -17.09
CA GLN A 295 1.87 -10.50 -16.39
C GLN A 295 2.16 -11.45 -15.22
N LEU A 296 1.60 -11.14 -14.04
CA LEU A 296 1.83 -11.85 -12.77
C LEU A 296 3.22 -11.60 -12.13
N ASP A 297 4.06 -10.73 -12.70
CA ASP A 297 5.24 -10.26 -11.99
C ASP A 297 4.87 -9.16 -10.97
N PHE A 298 4.62 -9.56 -9.75
CA PHE A 298 4.34 -8.68 -8.62
C PHE A 298 5.60 -8.27 -7.83
N SER A 299 6.79 -8.49 -8.37
CA SER A 299 8.05 -8.25 -7.65
C SER A 299 8.22 -6.79 -7.22
N GLN A 300 7.89 -5.84 -8.08
CA GLN A 300 7.93 -4.41 -7.76
C GLN A 300 6.86 -4.04 -6.70
N ILE A 301 5.64 -4.54 -6.83
CA ILE A 301 4.57 -4.34 -5.84
C ILE A 301 4.98 -4.88 -4.48
N LYS A 302 5.56 -6.08 -4.43
CA LYS A 302 6.11 -6.68 -3.21
C LYS A 302 7.18 -5.81 -2.58
N ALA A 303 8.14 -5.32 -3.36
CA ALA A 303 9.22 -4.47 -2.86
C ALA A 303 8.70 -3.15 -2.29
N ILE A 304 7.76 -2.50 -2.99
CA ILE A 304 7.13 -1.26 -2.52
C ILE A 304 6.35 -1.51 -1.23
N ALA A 305 5.55 -2.56 -1.16
CA ALA A 305 4.76 -2.88 0.03
C ALA A 305 5.64 -3.21 1.25
N ALA A 306 6.76 -3.91 1.06
CA ALA A 306 7.74 -4.18 2.13
C ALA A 306 8.34 -2.89 2.67
N GLN A 307 8.76 -1.96 1.80
CA GLN A 307 9.34 -0.69 2.22
C GLN A 307 8.31 0.21 2.92
N VAL A 308 7.07 0.25 2.44
CA VAL A 308 5.97 0.98 3.10
C VAL A 308 5.75 0.44 4.51
N GLN A 309 5.69 -0.89 4.69
CA GLN A 309 5.54 -1.51 6.00
C GLN A 309 6.72 -1.16 6.91
N THR A 310 7.95 -1.20 6.39
CA THR A 310 9.16 -0.82 7.14
C THR A 310 9.10 0.64 7.61
N LEU A 311 8.69 1.57 6.74
CA LEU A 311 8.55 2.99 7.09
C LEU A 311 7.50 3.20 8.19
N ILE A 312 6.38 2.48 8.12
CA ILE A 312 5.33 2.51 9.15
C ILE A 312 5.89 1.99 10.48
N ASP A 313 6.50 0.81 10.50
CA ASP A 313 7.00 0.19 11.73
C ASP A 313 8.12 1.01 12.40
N THR A 314 8.95 1.70 11.60
CA THR A 314 10.07 2.50 12.11
C THR A 314 9.62 3.85 12.69
N ASN A 315 8.51 4.41 12.22
CA ASN A 315 8.08 5.77 12.57
C ASN A 315 6.87 5.81 13.53
N LEU A 316 6.34 4.68 13.96
CA LEU A 316 5.26 4.55 14.95
C LEU A 316 5.78 4.07 16.30
#